data_0054588a2e349c66908d9779f23b36cc
#
_entry.id   0054588a2e349c66908d9779f23b36cc
#
_cell.length_a   1.000
_cell.length_b   1.000
_cell.length_c   1.000
_cell.angle_alpha   90.00
_cell.angle_beta   90.00
_cell.angle_gamma   90.00
#
_symmetry.space_group_name_H-M   'P 1'
#
loop_
_entity.id
_entity.type
_entity.pdbx_description
1 polymer ?
#
loop_
_entity_poly.entity_id
_entity_poly.type
_entity_poly.pdbx_seq_one_letter_code
_entity_poly.pdbx_strand_id
1 'polypeptide(L)'
;MLGAKRITERAREAPRSAHALVTRSIGVDILSGRLTPGSALPAEDELLRRFRISRTALREALKTLAAKGMIQSKTRVGTSVLPASHWNMFDPDLMAWRLEAGVDIGFMRHLFEIRFAIEPAAAGLAALRRNESDLTILAALLNEMARSADLEAFVAIDLAFHKAILAASANPLMQSIGSVIEAALVAAFRRSAPTDDPKRLAKSVAEHRAIFEAIAEGDRAAAQAAMIGVIKIGAANGGVSDD
;
A
#
# COMPACT_ATOMS: atom_id res chain seq x y z
N MET A 1 -12.05 -12.41 10.41
CA MET A 1 -11.83 -11.39 11.46
C MET A 1 -10.38 -11.24 11.94
N LEU A 2 -9.47 -12.17 11.70
CA LEU A 2 -8.07 -12.13 12.22
C LEU A 2 -7.07 -11.29 11.38
N GLY A 3 -7.33 -11.06 10.11
CA GLY A 3 -6.36 -10.37 9.22
C GLY A 3 -6.34 -8.85 9.36
N ALA A 4 -7.48 -8.19 9.40
CA ALA A 4 -7.58 -6.73 9.42
C ALA A 4 -7.08 -6.11 10.74
N LYS A 5 -7.33 -6.78 11.89
CA LYS A 5 -6.76 -6.36 13.19
C LYS A 5 -5.23 -6.38 13.19
N ARG A 6 -4.60 -7.35 12.52
CA ARG A 6 -3.14 -7.46 12.45
C ARG A 6 -2.48 -6.35 11.63
N ILE A 7 -3.16 -5.80 10.63
CA ILE A 7 -2.59 -4.75 9.74
C ILE A 7 -2.61 -3.40 10.45
N THR A 8 -3.71 -3.06 11.10
CA THR A 8 -3.84 -1.83 11.91
C THR A 8 -2.99 -1.89 13.18
N GLU A 9 -2.80 -3.07 13.76
CA GLU A 9 -1.91 -3.28 14.92
C GLU A 9 -0.42 -3.17 14.53
N ARG A 10 0.02 -3.66 13.35
CA ARG A 10 1.41 -3.47 12.89
C ARG A 10 1.76 -2.00 12.66
N ALA A 11 0.83 -1.20 12.16
CA ALA A 11 1.03 0.25 12.00
C ALA A 11 1.06 1.00 13.34
N ARG A 12 0.52 0.41 14.42
CA ARG A 12 0.47 0.98 15.79
C ARG A 12 1.44 0.36 16.77
N GLU A 13 2.11 -0.74 16.44
CA GLU A 13 3.14 -1.29 17.33
C GLU A 13 4.28 -0.28 17.47
N ALA A 14 4.46 0.22 18.68
CA ALA A 14 5.62 1.01 19.05
C ALA A 14 6.89 0.26 18.62
N PRO A 15 7.90 0.93 18.06
CA PRO A 15 9.11 0.29 17.60
C PRO A 15 9.75 -0.51 18.75
N ARG A 16 9.88 -1.82 18.55
CA ARG A 16 10.39 -2.78 19.55
C ARG A 16 11.85 -2.54 19.95
N SER A 17 12.55 -1.62 19.28
CA SER A 17 13.93 -1.26 19.59
C SER A 17 14.20 0.22 19.34
N ALA A 18 15.16 0.78 20.08
CA ALA A 18 15.60 2.16 19.94
C ALA A 18 16.05 2.48 18.50
N HIS A 19 16.69 1.54 17.82
CA HIS A 19 17.13 1.66 16.44
C HIS A 19 15.92 1.80 15.48
N ALA A 20 14.87 0.99 15.64
CA ALA A 20 13.68 1.04 14.80
C ALA A 20 12.92 2.38 14.94
N LEU A 21 12.89 2.95 16.17
CA LEU A 21 12.31 4.27 16.41
C LEU A 21 13.07 5.36 15.64
N VAL A 22 14.40 5.35 15.68
CA VAL A 22 15.23 6.34 14.98
C VAL A 22 15.09 6.21 13.47
N THR A 23 15.18 4.98 12.95
CA THR A 23 15.01 4.67 11.52
C THR A 23 13.68 5.22 11.02
N ARG A 24 12.59 4.91 11.72
CA ARG A 24 11.24 5.42 11.38
C ARG A 24 11.17 6.94 11.47
N SER A 25 11.67 7.56 12.54
CA SER A 25 11.58 9.01 12.72
C SER A 25 12.31 9.76 11.59
N ILE A 26 13.54 9.34 11.25
CA ILE A 26 14.31 9.97 10.16
C ILE A 26 13.64 9.67 8.81
N GLY A 27 13.16 8.45 8.58
CA GLY A 27 12.43 8.08 7.37
C GLY A 27 11.18 8.94 7.15
N VAL A 28 10.37 9.15 8.19
CA VAL A 28 9.21 10.05 8.15
C VAL A 28 9.62 11.50 7.92
N ASP A 29 10.72 11.96 8.54
CA ASP A 29 11.24 13.32 8.31
C ASP A 29 11.65 13.54 6.85
N ILE A 30 12.23 12.52 6.19
CA ILE A 30 12.58 12.55 4.76
C ILE A 30 11.31 12.54 3.90
N LEU A 31 10.39 11.62 4.15
CA LEU A 31 9.17 11.45 3.34
C LEU A 31 8.19 12.61 3.46
N SER A 32 8.19 13.31 4.60
CA SER A 32 7.39 14.53 4.81
C SER A 32 8.06 15.80 4.28
N GLY A 33 9.29 15.71 3.73
CA GLY A 33 10.03 16.86 3.22
C GLY A 33 10.71 17.72 4.29
N ARG A 34 10.66 17.33 5.58
CA ARG A 34 11.45 18.02 6.64
C ARG A 34 12.94 17.87 6.42
N LEU A 35 13.38 16.74 5.89
CA LEU A 35 14.73 16.50 5.40
C LEU A 35 14.64 16.30 3.89
N THR A 36 15.09 17.30 3.14
CA THR A 36 14.96 17.30 1.67
C THR A 36 16.07 16.51 0.99
N PRO A 37 15.85 15.95 -0.22
CA PRO A 37 16.91 15.36 -1.02
C PRO A 37 18.12 16.32 -1.19
N GLY A 38 19.32 15.77 -0.98
CA GLY A 38 20.57 16.53 -1.01
C GLY A 38 20.94 17.21 0.31
N SER A 39 20.02 17.37 1.26
CA SER A 39 20.34 17.95 2.57
C SER A 39 21.18 16.98 3.42
N ALA A 40 22.04 17.55 4.28
CA ALA A 40 22.75 16.78 5.29
C ALA A 40 21.81 16.39 6.43
N LEU A 41 21.99 15.19 6.97
CA LEU A 41 21.37 14.84 8.26
C LEU A 41 22.01 15.65 9.39
N PRO A 42 21.26 15.87 10.51
CA PRO A 42 21.84 16.43 11.72
C PRO A 42 23.10 15.66 12.15
N ALA A 43 24.01 16.36 12.84
CA ALA A 43 25.27 15.76 13.32
C ALA A 43 25.01 14.56 14.24
N GLU A 44 25.93 13.58 14.24
CA GLU A 44 25.81 12.35 15.05
C GLU A 44 25.48 12.66 16.50
N ASP A 45 26.20 13.61 17.13
CA ASP A 45 25.99 13.96 18.54
C ASP A 45 24.63 14.63 18.79
N GLU A 46 24.07 15.32 17.81
CA GLU A 46 22.71 15.88 17.87
C GLU A 46 21.65 14.76 17.82
N LEU A 47 21.81 13.81 16.91
CA LEU A 47 20.92 12.65 16.81
C LEU A 47 20.98 11.78 18.09
N LEU A 48 22.17 11.56 18.63
CA LEU A 48 22.33 10.83 19.91
C LEU A 48 21.59 11.51 21.05
N ARG A 49 21.69 12.85 21.15
CA ARG A 49 20.96 13.64 22.18
C ARG A 49 19.46 13.63 21.94
N ARG A 50 19.03 13.86 20.68
CA ARG A 50 17.59 13.90 20.30
C ARG A 50 16.89 12.60 20.63
N PHE A 51 17.50 11.47 20.30
CA PHE A 51 16.87 10.15 20.45
C PHE A 51 17.26 9.41 21.73
N ARG A 52 18.23 9.92 22.49
CA ARG A 52 18.76 9.31 23.73
C ARG A 52 19.17 7.84 23.53
N ILE A 53 19.95 7.57 22.49
CA ILE A 53 20.40 6.22 22.10
C ILE A 53 21.93 6.11 22.09
N SER A 54 22.43 4.88 22.02
CA SER A 54 23.85 4.61 21.86
C SER A 54 24.33 4.87 20.42
N ARG A 55 25.62 5.12 20.24
CA ARG A 55 26.26 5.23 18.92
C ARG A 55 26.04 3.98 18.05
N THR A 56 26.05 2.79 18.66
CA THR A 56 25.79 1.54 17.97
C THR A 56 24.36 1.50 17.40
N ALA A 57 23.35 1.85 18.21
CA ALA A 57 21.95 1.89 17.77
C ALA A 57 21.73 2.92 16.65
N LEU A 58 22.37 4.10 16.72
CA LEU A 58 22.30 5.09 15.65
C LEU A 58 22.94 4.57 14.35
N ARG A 59 24.12 3.96 14.43
CA ARG A 59 24.78 3.39 13.24
C ARG A 59 23.94 2.32 12.55
N GLU A 60 23.28 1.43 13.33
CA GLU A 60 22.38 0.43 12.74
C GLU A 60 21.14 1.08 12.10
N ALA A 61 20.58 2.15 12.69
CA ALA A 61 19.49 2.91 12.10
C ALA A 61 19.90 3.55 10.77
N LEU A 62 21.07 4.17 10.72
CA LEU A 62 21.60 4.79 9.50
C LEU A 62 21.93 3.73 8.42
N LYS A 63 22.45 2.57 8.78
CA LYS A 63 22.65 1.46 7.84
C LYS A 63 21.32 0.99 7.23
N THR A 64 20.26 0.87 8.05
CA THR A 64 18.93 0.48 7.58
C THR A 64 18.38 1.50 6.59
N LEU A 65 18.48 2.81 6.88
CA LEU A 65 18.06 3.87 5.96
C LEU A 65 18.88 3.87 4.66
N ALA A 66 20.19 3.60 4.74
CA ALA A 66 21.05 3.48 3.57
C ALA A 66 20.67 2.25 2.71
N ALA A 67 20.38 1.10 3.34
CA ALA A 67 19.92 -0.10 2.65
C ALA A 67 18.57 0.11 1.92
N LYS A 68 17.71 0.99 2.45
CA LYS A 68 16.45 1.41 1.81
C LYS A 68 16.67 2.48 0.71
N GLY A 69 17.91 2.90 0.45
CA GLY A 69 18.27 3.90 -0.55
C GLY A 69 17.92 5.35 -0.16
N MET A 70 17.54 5.60 1.10
CA MET A 70 17.09 6.93 1.53
C MET A 70 18.21 7.91 1.82
N ILE A 71 19.36 7.40 2.26
CA ILE A 71 20.53 8.20 2.62
C ILE A 71 21.83 7.59 2.10
N GLN A 72 22.89 8.42 2.02
CA GLN A 72 24.25 7.95 1.80
C GLN A 72 25.19 8.59 2.81
N SER A 73 26.18 7.84 3.29
CA SER A 73 27.27 8.35 4.09
C SER A 73 28.54 8.46 3.26
N LYS A 74 29.19 9.63 3.26
CA LYS A 74 30.48 9.85 2.61
C LYS A 74 31.51 10.23 3.67
N THR A 75 32.66 9.58 3.62
CA THR A 75 33.78 9.88 4.53
C THR A 75 34.14 11.35 4.48
N ARG A 76 34.29 12.00 5.62
CA ARG A 76 34.62 13.43 5.82
C ARG A 76 33.57 14.43 5.31
N VAL A 77 32.48 13.98 4.69
CA VAL A 77 31.39 14.86 4.19
C VAL A 77 30.15 14.72 5.08
N GLY A 78 29.95 13.56 5.70
CA GLY A 78 28.77 13.27 6.51
C GLY A 78 27.73 12.42 5.80
N THR A 79 26.53 12.39 6.34
CA THR A 79 25.40 11.64 5.80
C THR A 79 24.39 12.59 5.15
N SER A 80 23.97 12.31 3.94
CA SER A 80 23.01 13.13 3.18
C SER A 80 21.83 12.30 2.67
N VAL A 81 20.70 12.96 2.47
CA VAL A 81 19.49 12.38 1.89
C VAL A 81 19.68 12.17 0.40
N LEU A 82 19.37 10.98 -0.11
CA LEU A 82 19.39 10.66 -1.53
C LEU A 82 18.12 11.14 -2.24
N PRO A 83 18.16 11.40 -3.56
CA PRO A 83 16.99 11.64 -4.38
C PRO A 83 15.97 10.48 -4.30
N ALA A 84 14.68 10.77 -4.42
CA ALA A 84 13.60 9.79 -4.33
C ALA A 84 13.74 8.64 -5.34
N SER A 85 14.40 8.86 -6.46
CA SER A 85 14.71 7.83 -7.47
C SER A 85 15.61 6.69 -6.96
N HIS A 86 16.28 6.88 -5.82
CA HIS A 86 17.10 5.85 -5.18
C HIS A 86 16.34 5.08 -4.10
N TRP A 87 15.18 5.60 -3.66
CA TRP A 87 14.44 4.98 -2.56
C TRP A 87 13.75 3.70 -3.02
N ASN A 88 13.86 2.65 -2.20
CA ASN A 88 13.12 1.41 -2.45
C ASN A 88 11.64 1.59 -2.07
N MET A 89 10.85 2.14 -2.99
CA MET A 89 9.42 2.39 -2.76
C MET A 89 8.60 1.11 -2.53
N PHE A 90 9.15 -0.07 -2.87
CA PHE A 90 8.53 -1.36 -2.55
C PHE A 90 8.96 -1.94 -1.19
N ASP A 91 9.71 -1.19 -0.39
CA ASP A 91 10.02 -1.58 0.99
C ASP A 91 8.80 -1.34 1.89
N PRO A 92 8.31 -2.35 2.64
CA PRO A 92 7.09 -2.22 3.46
C PRO A 92 7.19 -1.15 4.56
N ASP A 93 8.37 -0.97 5.16
CA ASP A 93 8.55 0.07 6.19
C ASP A 93 8.50 1.46 5.56
N LEU A 94 9.17 1.64 4.40
CA LEU A 94 9.16 2.92 3.69
C LEU A 94 7.73 3.28 3.27
N MET A 95 6.97 2.32 2.79
CA MET A 95 5.57 2.52 2.45
C MET A 95 4.73 2.91 3.68
N ALA A 96 4.91 2.23 4.81
CA ALA A 96 4.23 2.57 6.06
C ALA A 96 4.59 3.99 6.55
N TRP A 97 5.88 4.36 6.47
CA TRP A 97 6.33 5.72 6.82
C TRP A 97 5.79 6.78 5.87
N ARG A 98 5.61 6.46 4.58
CA ARG A 98 4.98 7.37 3.60
C ARG A 98 3.54 7.68 3.99
N LEU A 99 2.78 6.67 4.42
CA LEU A 99 1.42 6.87 4.93
C LEU A 99 1.39 7.72 6.20
N GLU A 100 2.35 7.53 7.09
CA GLU A 100 2.49 8.31 8.32
C GLU A 100 2.88 9.77 8.02
N ALA A 101 3.78 10.00 7.07
CA ALA A 101 4.20 11.32 6.62
C ALA A 101 3.07 12.13 5.97
N GLY A 102 2.01 11.45 5.53
CA GLY A 102 0.86 12.01 4.85
C GLY A 102 0.77 11.57 3.39
N VAL A 103 -0.43 11.27 2.95
CA VAL A 103 -0.74 10.87 1.57
C VAL A 103 -1.23 12.08 0.80
N ASP A 104 -0.40 12.60 -0.10
CA ASP A 104 -0.78 13.66 -1.03
C ASP A 104 -1.42 13.09 -2.32
N ILE A 105 -2.01 13.97 -3.12
CA ILE A 105 -2.68 13.60 -4.36
C ILE A 105 -1.70 13.03 -5.40
N GLY A 106 -0.45 13.47 -5.41
CA GLY A 106 0.59 12.97 -6.31
C GLY A 106 0.93 11.50 -6.00
N PHE A 107 1.08 11.15 -4.73
CA PHE A 107 1.29 9.76 -4.32
C PHE A 107 0.07 8.88 -4.66
N MET A 108 -1.15 9.39 -4.45
CA MET A 108 -2.36 8.67 -4.84
C MET A 108 -2.42 8.42 -6.34
N ARG A 109 -2.05 9.39 -7.17
CA ARG A 109 -1.98 9.24 -8.64
C ARG A 109 -1.03 8.10 -9.01
N HIS A 110 0.22 8.11 -8.53
CA HIS A 110 1.19 7.04 -8.79
C HIS A 110 0.68 5.66 -8.34
N LEU A 111 -0.03 5.61 -7.20
CA LEU A 111 -0.61 4.35 -6.72
C LEU A 111 -1.69 3.83 -7.67
N PHE A 112 -2.59 4.71 -8.15
CA PHE A 112 -3.62 4.31 -9.12
C PHE A 112 -3.00 3.90 -10.47
N GLU A 113 -1.94 4.55 -10.94
CA GLU A 113 -1.19 4.14 -12.14
C GLU A 113 -0.67 2.69 -12.01
N ILE A 114 -0.09 2.33 -10.87
CA ILE A 114 0.35 0.95 -10.59
C ILE A 114 -0.84 -0.02 -10.55
N ARG A 115 -1.96 0.36 -9.93
CA ARG A 115 -3.18 -0.45 -9.92
C ARG A 115 -3.70 -0.71 -11.34
N PHE A 116 -3.79 0.33 -12.17
CA PHE A 116 -4.19 0.20 -13.58
C PHE A 116 -3.27 -0.70 -14.41
N ALA A 117 -1.97 -0.69 -14.11
CA ALA A 117 -1.01 -1.54 -14.82
C ALA A 117 -1.10 -3.01 -14.41
N ILE A 118 -1.42 -3.32 -13.16
CA ILE A 118 -1.27 -4.67 -12.59
C ILE A 118 -2.61 -5.38 -12.40
N GLU A 119 -3.58 -4.74 -11.76
CA GLU A 119 -4.81 -5.42 -11.33
C GLU A 119 -5.68 -5.91 -12.50
N PRO A 120 -5.88 -5.15 -13.60
CA PRO A 120 -6.60 -5.69 -14.77
C PRO A 120 -5.90 -6.88 -15.42
N ALA A 121 -4.57 -6.85 -15.51
CA ALA A 121 -3.80 -7.98 -16.01
C ALA A 121 -3.96 -9.21 -15.10
N ALA A 122 -3.95 -9.02 -13.78
CA ALA A 122 -4.18 -10.08 -12.81
C ALA A 122 -5.60 -10.65 -12.90
N ALA A 123 -6.63 -9.81 -13.04
CA ALA A 123 -8.02 -10.25 -13.23
C ALA A 123 -8.18 -11.09 -14.51
N GLY A 124 -7.58 -10.65 -15.61
CA GLY A 124 -7.58 -11.42 -16.85
C GLY A 124 -6.85 -12.76 -16.76
N LEU A 125 -5.75 -12.84 -15.96
CA LEU A 125 -5.07 -14.11 -15.71
C LEU A 125 -5.87 -14.98 -14.74
N ALA A 126 -6.51 -14.40 -13.73
CA ALA A 126 -7.39 -15.13 -12.81
C ALA A 126 -8.54 -15.80 -13.57
N ALA A 127 -9.16 -15.12 -14.54
CA ALA A 127 -10.19 -15.70 -15.39
C ALA A 127 -9.73 -16.98 -16.11
N LEU A 128 -8.45 -17.05 -16.50
CA LEU A 128 -7.88 -18.20 -17.19
C LEU A 128 -7.35 -19.31 -16.27
N ARG A 129 -7.02 -19.00 -15.01
CA ARG A 129 -6.21 -19.88 -14.14
C ARG A 129 -6.88 -20.24 -12.82
N ARG A 130 -7.98 -19.52 -12.44
CA ARG A 130 -8.69 -19.75 -11.17
C ARG A 130 -9.09 -21.21 -11.02
N ASN A 131 -9.13 -21.68 -9.81
CA ASN A 131 -9.69 -22.95 -9.40
C ASN A 131 -10.97 -22.71 -8.57
N GLU A 132 -11.68 -23.80 -8.19
CA GLU A 132 -12.92 -23.73 -7.40
C GLU A 132 -12.73 -23.07 -6.01
N SER A 133 -11.56 -23.24 -5.40
CA SER A 133 -11.24 -22.59 -4.13
C SER A 133 -11.15 -21.07 -4.28
N ASP A 134 -10.54 -20.58 -5.36
CA ASP A 134 -10.46 -19.15 -5.66
C ASP A 134 -11.85 -18.55 -5.83
N LEU A 135 -12.73 -19.23 -6.57
CA LEU A 135 -14.11 -18.78 -6.77
C LEU A 135 -14.89 -18.76 -5.43
N THR A 136 -14.69 -19.75 -4.60
CA THR A 136 -15.32 -19.81 -3.25
C THR A 136 -14.88 -18.62 -2.39
N ILE A 137 -13.59 -18.30 -2.39
CA ILE A 137 -13.02 -17.16 -1.64
C ILE A 137 -13.59 -15.83 -2.15
N LEU A 138 -13.57 -15.62 -3.47
CA LEU A 138 -14.08 -14.38 -4.08
C LEU A 138 -15.58 -14.18 -3.81
N ALA A 139 -16.40 -15.26 -3.93
CA ALA A 139 -17.82 -15.19 -3.63
C ALA A 139 -18.10 -14.86 -2.15
N ALA A 140 -17.32 -15.44 -1.24
CA ALA A 140 -17.44 -15.15 0.20
C ALA A 140 -17.12 -13.68 0.49
N LEU A 141 -16.02 -13.14 -0.09
CA LEU A 141 -15.63 -11.75 0.08
C LEU A 141 -16.67 -10.77 -0.48
N LEU A 142 -17.29 -11.07 -1.63
CA LEU A 142 -18.40 -10.27 -2.16
C LEU A 142 -19.61 -10.23 -1.22
N ASN A 143 -19.95 -11.37 -0.62
CA ASN A 143 -21.05 -11.46 0.33
C ASN A 143 -20.73 -10.69 1.63
N GLU A 144 -19.48 -10.70 2.08
CA GLU A 144 -19.04 -9.92 3.24
C GLU A 144 -19.04 -8.42 2.90
N MET A 145 -18.58 -8.02 1.69
CA MET A 145 -18.59 -6.64 1.24
C MET A 145 -20.00 -6.03 1.24
N ALA A 146 -21.00 -6.79 0.77
CA ALA A 146 -22.38 -6.36 0.76
C ALA A 146 -23.00 -6.18 2.18
N ARG A 147 -22.38 -6.78 3.20
CA ARG A 147 -22.79 -6.74 4.60
C ARG A 147 -21.89 -5.86 5.47
N SER A 148 -20.93 -5.18 4.87
CA SER A 148 -19.99 -4.34 5.63
C SER A 148 -20.76 -3.27 6.42
N ALA A 149 -20.51 -3.22 7.73
CA ALA A 149 -21.24 -2.35 8.64
C ALA A 149 -20.62 -0.96 8.75
N ASP A 150 -19.33 -0.82 8.40
CA ASP A 150 -18.56 0.41 8.55
C ASP A 150 -17.43 0.49 7.53
N LEU A 151 -16.77 1.66 7.50
CA LEU A 151 -15.65 1.95 6.62
C LEU A 151 -14.49 0.97 6.76
N GLU A 152 -14.11 0.62 7.99
CA GLU A 152 -12.95 -0.23 8.24
C GLU A 152 -13.20 -1.67 7.77
N ALA A 153 -14.42 -2.17 7.99
CA ALA A 153 -14.83 -3.47 7.49
C ALA A 153 -14.84 -3.51 5.96
N PHE A 154 -15.42 -2.50 5.32
CA PHE A 154 -15.43 -2.39 3.86
C PHE A 154 -14.01 -2.38 3.29
N VAL A 155 -13.14 -1.50 3.77
CA VAL A 155 -11.75 -1.37 3.29
C VAL A 155 -10.96 -2.67 3.45
N ALA A 156 -11.15 -3.38 4.56
CA ALA A 156 -10.48 -4.65 4.79
C ALA A 156 -10.93 -5.75 3.82
N ILE A 157 -12.22 -5.78 3.50
CA ILE A 157 -12.80 -6.77 2.58
C ILE A 157 -12.43 -6.43 1.13
N ASP A 158 -12.48 -5.17 0.76
CA ASP A 158 -12.08 -4.67 -0.56
C ASP A 158 -10.61 -5.02 -0.86
N LEU A 159 -9.71 -4.73 0.10
CA LEU A 159 -8.32 -5.16 0.00
C LEU A 159 -8.17 -6.68 -0.14
N ALA A 160 -8.92 -7.46 0.65
CA ALA A 160 -8.88 -8.91 0.58
C ALA A 160 -9.35 -9.43 -0.78
N PHE A 161 -10.37 -8.81 -1.38
CA PHE A 161 -10.90 -9.16 -2.70
C PHE A 161 -9.84 -8.92 -3.79
N HIS A 162 -9.23 -7.74 -3.84
CA HIS A 162 -8.16 -7.43 -4.79
C HIS A 162 -6.95 -8.37 -4.62
N LYS A 163 -6.56 -8.67 -3.39
CA LYS A 163 -5.47 -9.64 -3.10
C LYS A 163 -5.84 -11.07 -3.53
N ALA A 164 -7.09 -11.48 -3.38
CA ALA A 164 -7.55 -12.80 -3.83
C ALA A 164 -7.47 -12.92 -5.37
N ILE A 165 -7.78 -11.86 -6.12
CA ILE A 165 -7.61 -11.83 -7.57
C ILE A 165 -6.12 -11.92 -7.96
N LEU A 166 -5.23 -11.19 -7.27
CA LEU A 166 -3.80 -11.30 -7.49
C LEU A 166 -3.29 -12.73 -7.24
N ALA A 167 -3.81 -13.41 -6.21
CA ALA A 167 -3.48 -14.80 -5.92
C ALA A 167 -4.01 -15.75 -7.00
N ALA A 168 -5.29 -15.60 -7.41
CA ALA A 168 -5.94 -16.41 -8.45
C ALA A 168 -5.29 -16.23 -9.83
N SER A 169 -4.55 -15.15 -10.07
CA SER A 169 -3.74 -14.97 -11.28
C SER A 169 -2.64 -16.01 -11.44
N ALA A 170 -2.31 -16.76 -10.37
CA ALA A 170 -1.22 -17.73 -10.29
C ALA A 170 0.13 -17.14 -10.75
N ASN A 171 0.34 -15.84 -10.54
CA ASN A 171 1.59 -15.15 -10.79
C ASN A 171 2.20 -14.68 -9.46
N PRO A 172 3.25 -15.33 -8.95
CA PRO A 172 3.82 -15.01 -7.63
C PRO A 172 4.40 -13.60 -7.55
N LEU A 173 4.82 -13.01 -8.68
CA LEU A 173 5.31 -11.63 -8.71
C LEU A 173 4.18 -10.63 -8.52
N MET A 174 3.02 -10.83 -9.16
CA MET A 174 1.83 -10.00 -8.97
C MET A 174 1.32 -10.10 -7.52
N GLN A 175 1.31 -11.31 -6.97
CA GLN A 175 0.93 -11.53 -5.57
C GLN A 175 1.88 -10.80 -4.60
N SER A 176 3.18 -10.86 -4.85
CA SER A 176 4.20 -10.17 -4.04
C SER A 176 4.04 -8.66 -4.08
N ILE A 177 3.80 -8.06 -5.25
CA ILE A 177 3.55 -6.61 -5.38
C ILE A 177 2.32 -6.21 -4.56
N GLY A 178 1.21 -6.95 -4.65
CA GLY A 178 0.00 -6.69 -3.86
C GLY A 178 0.27 -6.68 -2.36
N SER A 179 1.12 -7.57 -1.87
CA SER A 179 1.50 -7.62 -0.46
C SER A 179 2.36 -6.45 -0.02
N VAL A 180 3.25 -5.97 -0.90
CA VAL A 180 4.14 -4.85 -0.61
C VAL A 180 3.38 -3.52 -0.56
N ILE A 181 2.46 -3.30 -1.50
CA ILE A 181 1.68 -2.04 -1.57
C ILE A 181 0.41 -2.07 -0.70
N GLU A 182 0.18 -3.14 0.06
CA GLU A 182 -1.01 -3.35 0.88
C GLU A 182 -1.36 -2.14 1.76
N ALA A 183 -0.37 -1.59 2.46
CA ALA A 183 -0.59 -0.43 3.33
C ALA A 183 -1.05 0.80 2.53
N ALA A 184 -0.50 1.02 1.34
CA ALA A 184 -0.89 2.10 0.46
C ALA A 184 -2.29 1.88 -0.14
N LEU A 185 -2.65 0.63 -0.48
CA LEU A 185 -4.00 0.28 -0.92
C LEU A 185 -5.04 0.56 0.15
N VAL A 186 -4.75 0.25 1.43
CA VAL A 186 -5.64 0.60 2.56
C VAL A 186 -5.91 2.11 2.59
N ALA A 187 -4.90 2.95 2.40
CA ALA A 187 -5.09 4.40 2.37
C ALA A 187 -5.93 4.86 1.18
N ALA A 188 -5.72 4.25 0.00
CA ALA A 188 -6.53 4.53 -1.19
C ALA A 188 -7.99 4.14 -0.97
N PHE A 189 -8.25 2.94 -0.48
CA PHE A 189 -9.59 2.43 -0.25
C PHE A 189 -10.36 3.23 0.80
N ARG A 190 -9.70 3.63 1.91
CA ARG A 190 -10.31 4.54 2.90
C ARG A 190 -10.77 5.86 2.28
N ARG A 191 -10.03 6.39 1.33
CA ARG A 191 -10.36 7.66 0.68
C ARG A 191 -11.49 7.50 -0.35
N SER A 192 -11.60 6.34 -0.99
CA SER A 192 -12.56 6.05 -2.07
C SER A 192 -13.81 5.28 -1.63
N ALA A 193 -13.82 4.74 -0.41
CA ALA A 193 -14.88 3.85 0.07
C ALA A 193 -16.26 4.53 0.10
N PRO A 194 -17.31 3.84 -0.39
CA PRO A 194 -18.66 4.40 -0.53
C PRO A 194 -19.54 4.17 0.71
N THR A 195 -18.99 4.24 1.91
CA THR A 195 -19.70 3.79 3.14
C THR A 195 -20.68 4.81 3.72
N ASP A 196 -20.69 6.03 3.22
CA ASP A 196 -21.57 7.12 3.64
C ASP A 196 -22.93 7.13 2.91
N ASP A 197 -23.07 6.33 1.83
CA ASP A 197 -24.27 6.24 1.02
C ASP A 197 -24.59 4.79 0.64
N PRO A 198 -25.74 4.22 1.09
CA PRO A 198 -26.13 2.85 0.74
C PRO A 198 -26.22 2.60 -0.78
N LYS A 199 -26.58 3.61 -1.58
CA LYS A 199 -26.66 3.46 -3.04
C LYS A 199 -25.25 3.34 -3.66
N ARG A 200 -24.29 4.12 -3.16
CA ARG A 200 -22.89 4.03 -3.58
C ARG A 200 -22.29 2.69 -3.18
N LEU A 201 -22.59 2.21 -1.96
CA LEU A 201 -22.17 0.89 -1.52
C LEU A 201 -22.73 -0.22 -2.42
N ALA A 202 -24.05 -0.21 -2.67
CA ALA A 202 -24.68 -1.21 -3.55
C ALA A 202 -24.09 -1.19 -4.97
N LYS A 203 -23.81 0.00 -5.51
CA LYS A 203 -23.14 0.16 -6.79
C LYS A 203 -21.74 -0.43 -6.78
N SER A 204 -20.93 -0.11 -5.77
CA SER A 204 -19.58 -0.67 -5.64
C SER A 204 -19.58 -2.19 -5.56
N VAL A 205 -20.49 -2.78 -4.78
CA VAL A 205 -20.67 -4.24 -4.71
C VAL A 205 -21.04 -4.84 -6.05
N ALA A 206 -21.94 -4.19 -6.81
CA ALA A 206 -22.32 -4.65 -8.16
C ALA A 206 -21.13 -4.64 -9.13
N GLU A 207 -20.28 -3.63 -9.05
CA GLU A 207 -19.08 -3.51 -9.87
C GLU A 207 -18.04 -4.59 -9.54
N HIS A 208 -17.83 -4.90 -8.26
CA HIS A 208 -16.98 -6.02 -7.84
C HIS A 208 -17.56 -7.37 -8.24
N ARG A 209 -18.90 -7.49 -8.22
CA ARG A 209 -19.60 -8.69 -8.70
C ARG A 209 -19.36 -8.93 -10.20
N ALA A 210 -19.34 -7.89 -11.02
CA ALA A 210 -19.03 -8.01 -12.45
C ALA A 210 -17.62 -8.56 -12.69
N ILE A 211 -16.64 -8.18 -11.85
CA ILE A 211 -15.29 -8.79 -11.91
C ILE A 211 -15.36 -10.28 -11.59
N PHE A 212 -16.05 -10.65 -10.51
CA PHE A 212 -16.19 -12.04 -10.09
C PHE A 212 -16.87 -12.89 -11.17
N GLU A 213 -17.98 -12.43 -11.74
CA GLU A 213 -18.73 -13.14 -12.76
C GLU A 213 -17.87 -13.38 -14.01
N ALA A 214 -17.16 -12.36 -14.49
CA ALA A 214 -16.24 -12.50 -15.63
C ALA A 214 -15.09 -13.49 -15.33
N ILE A 215 -14.55 -13.49 -14.11
CA ILE A 215 -13.55 -14.47 -13.68
C ILE A 215 -14.17 -15.88 -13.65
N ALA A 216 -15.37 -16.05 -13.09
CA ALA A 216 -16.05 -17.34 -13.00
C ALA A 216 -16.37 -17.92 -14.39
N GLU A 217 -16.77 -17.09 -15.34
CA GLU A 217 -17.04 -17.46 -16.73
C GLU A 217 -15.76 -17.75 -17.55
N GLY A 218 -14.59 -17.32 -17.05
CA GLY A 218 -13.32 -17.44 -17.77
C GLY A 218 -13.12 -16.39 -18.87
N ASP A 219 -13.94 -15.33 -18.83
CA ASP A 219 -13.83 -14.23 -19.80
C ASP A 219 -12.73 -13.25 -19.36
N ARG A 220 -11.55 -13.43 -19.97
CA ARG A 220 -10.38 -12.59 -19.74
C ARG A 220 -10.65 -11.11 -20.03
N ALA A 221 -11.31 -10.81 -21.14
CA ALA A 221 -11.50 -9.43 -21.58
C ALA A 221 -12.51 -8.70 -20.69
N ALA A 222 -13.62 -9.36 -20.35
CA ALA A 222 -14.62 -8.83 -19.45
C ALA A 222 -14.03 -8.61 -18.03
N ALA A 223 -13.24 -9.55 -17.50
CA ALA A 223 -12.58 -9.40 -16.20
C ALA A 223 -11.63 -8.20 -16.15
N GLN A 224 -10.84 -7.99 -17.22
CA GLN A 224 -9.96 -6.81 -17.34
C GLN A 224 -10.77 -5.52 -17.39
N ALA A 225 -11.81 -5.46 -18.20
CA ALA A 225 -12.66 -4.28 -18.35
C ALA A 225 -13.39 -3.92 -17.05
N ALA A 226 -13.95 -4.91 -16.35
CA ALA A 226 -14.61 -4.72 -15.07
C ALA A 226 -13.64 -4.20 -14.00
N MET A 227 -12.44 -4.74 -13.91
CA MET A 227 -11.40 -4.27 -12.98
C MET A 227 -11.00 -2.81 -13.28
N ILE A 228 -10.81 -2.44 -14.54
CA ILE A 228 -10.54 -1.05 -14.94
C ILE A 228 -11.68 -0.14 -14.47
N GLY A 229 -12.93 -0.57 -14.61
CA GLY A 229 -14.11 0.18 -14.15
C GLY A 229 -14.06 0.48 -12.65
N VAL A 230 -13.79 -0.53 -11.82
CA VAL A 230 -13.68 -0.38 -10.36
C VAL A 230 -12.55 0.58 -9.99
N ILE A 231 -11.38 0.45 -10.63
CA ILE A 231 -10.22 1.32 -10.33
C ILE A 231 -10.51 2.77 -10.72
N LYS A 232 -11.16 3.02 -11.89
CA LYS A 232 -11.55 4.38 -12.32
C LYS A 232 -12.48 5.04 -11.31
N ILE A 233 -13.49 4.33 -10.83
CA ILE A 233 -14.42 4.86 -9.84
C ILE A 233 -13.69 5.13 -8.53
N GLY A 234 -12.81 4.23 -8.10
CA GLY A 234 -11.98 4.44 -6.92
C GLY A 234 -11.07 5.67 -7.06
N ALA A 235 -10.46 5.89 -8.22
CA ALA A 235 -9.63 7.07 -8.50
C ALA A 235 -10.44 8.36 -8.41
N ALA A 236 -11.60 8.41 -9.08
CA ALA A 236 -12.50 9.57 -9.06
C ALA A 236 -12.98 9.88 -7.62
N ASN A 237 -13.42 8.87 -6.87
CA ASN A 237 -13.83 9.04 -5.47
C ASN A 237 -12.65 9.48 -4.58
N GLY A 238 -11.43 9.04 -4.87
CA GLY A 238 -10.20 9.43 -4.18
C GLY A 238 -9.69 10.83 -4.54
N GLY A 239 -10.34 11.53 -5.47
CA GLY A 239 -9.93 12.84 -5.95
C GLY A 239 -8.76 12.82 -6.94
N VAL A 240 -8.51 11.65 -7.56
CA VAL A 240 -7.53 11.49 -8.64
C VAL A 240 -8.33 11.58 -9.95
N SER A 241 -8.25 12.72 -10.62
CA SER A 241 -8.82 12.89 -11.97
C SER A 241 -7.84 12.41 -13.04
N ASP A 242 -8.38 11.84 -14.13
CA ASP A 242 -7.65 11.67 -15.39
C ASP A 242 -7.41 13.07 -15.97
N ASP A 243 -6.19 13.62 -15.88
CA ASP A 243 -5.72 14.74 -16.69
C ASP A 243 -5.11 14.21 -17.98
#